data_5c861a1b164429133c5f59ac665718dd
#
_entry.id   5c861a1b164429133c5f59ac665718dd
#
_cell.length_a   1.000
_cell.length_b   1.000
_cell.length_c   1.000
_cell.angle_alpha   90.00
_cell.angle_beta   90.00
_cell.angle_gamma   90.00
#
_symmetry.space_group_name_H-M   'P 1'
#
loop_
_entity.id
_entity.type
_entity.pdbx_description
1 polymer ?
#
loop_
_entity_poly.entity_id
_entity_poly.type
_entity_poly.pdbx_seq_one_letter_code
_entity_poly.pdbx_strand_id
1 'polypeptide(L)'
;KKNKGSWRGQRTIALNKHQGEGLRFRNKMAYDLIKGIDQMMGLRTQFVHLYVKDLTDSASGVFEDYGLYTQVEQLNKTALKAHGVDPNGQLYKINSFEFYRYEDVIRLTTDPAYDQTAFEKHLEIKGNSDHSKLIKMLDVLNDESSSMDDELFVTYFDKENIAYWMAFQLLTGNTDTQNRNVYLYSPQNSSKWYLWDWDNDGMLRRREREIINFSDSESWERGVSNYWGNVLFRRCLQTQSYRDMLDTAMKELYAYMNEERIQSMMEHYRSVTEKYVWQMPDRMNVPITHDEYEEVLKSIWPEI
;
A
#
# COMPACT_ATOMS: atom_id res chain seq x y z
N LYS A 1 -34.64 5.73 -5.57
CA LYS A 1 -33.21 5.56 -5.32
C LYS A 1 -32.49 6.56 -6.21
N LYS A 2 -31.76 7.54 -5.64
CA LYS A 2 -30.84 8.38 -6.43
C LYS A 2 -29.84 7.47 -7.10
N ASN A 3 -29.74 7.51 -8.43
CA ASN A 3 -28.66 6.84 -9.16
C ASN A 3 -27.33 7.44 -8.65
N LYS A 4 -26.59 6.66 -7.87
CA LYS A 4 -25.23 7.04 -7.48
C LYS A 4 -24.38 6.90 -8.74
N GLY A 5 -23.88 8.01 -9.26
CA GLY A 5 -22.94 8.00 -10.36
C GLY A 5 -21.74 7.10 -10.09
N SER A 6 -21.10 6.65 -11.12
CA SER A 6 -19.80 5.96 -11.03
C SER A 6 -18.84 6.59 -12.03
N TRP A 7 -17.56 6.61 -11.65
CA TRP A 7 -16.49 7.07 -12.53
C TRP A 7 -15.57 5.88 -12.84
N ARG A 8 -15.53 5.48 -14.10
CA ARG A 8 -14.83 4.27 -14.55
C ARG A 8 -15.15 3.03 -13.69
N GLY A 9 -16.43 2.86 -13.35
CA GLY A 9 -16.91 1.76 -12.52
C GLY A 9 -16.67 1.91 -11.00
N GLN A 10 -15.98 2.95 -10.56
CA GLN A 10 -15.70 3.24 -9.16
C GLN A 10 -16.78 4.16 -8.58
N ARG A 11 -17.24 3.86 -7.37
CA ARG A 11 -18.25 4.68 -6.65
C ARG A 11 -17.61 5.61 -5.63
N THR A 12 -16.42 5.28 -5.19
CA THR A 12 -15.57 6.05 -4.27
C THR A 12 -14.20 6.13 -4.92
N ILE A 13 -13.60 7.30 -4.91
CA ILE A 13 -12.27 7.56 -5.44
C ILE A 13 -11.44 8.21 -4.33
N ALA A 14 -10.17 7.82 -4.23
CA ALA A 14 -9.19 8.52 -3.42
C ALA A 14 -8.36 9.43 -4.35
N LEU A 15 -8.14 10.66 -3.94
CA LEU A 15 -7.34 11.64 -4.65
C LEU A 15 -6.14 12.02 -3.77
N ASN A 16 -4.97 11.50 -4.12
CA ASN A 16 -3.75 11.72 -3.37
C ASN A 16 -2.95 12.85 -4.02
N LYS A 17 -2.71 13.91 -3.25
CA LYS A 17 -1.93 15.07 -3.72
C LYS A 17 -0.42 14.84 -3.65
N HIS A 18 0.03 13.96 -2.75
CA HIS A 18 1.45 13.72 -2.45
C HIS A 18 2.22 15.02 -2.17
N GLN A 19 1.68 15.84 -1.27
CA GLN A 19 2.35 17.04 -0.79
C GLN A 19 3.68 16.66 -0.13
N GLY A 20 4.71 17.42 -0.41
CA GLY A 20 6.05 17.13 0.12
C GLY A 20 6.84 16.07 -0.67
N GLU A 21 6.30 15.55 -1.79
CA GLU A 21 7.03 14.72 -2.75
C GLU A 21 7.33 15.50 -4.02
N GLY A 22 8.60 15.57 -4.43
CA GLY A 22 9.02 16.37 -5.59
C GLY A 22 8.56 15.81 -6.93
N LEU A 23 8.61 14.49 -7.09
CA LEU A 23 8.31 13.84 -8.39
C LEU A 23 6.82 13.68 -8.67
N ARG A 24 5.98 13.55 -7.63
CA ARG A 24 4.52 13.41 -7.72
C ARG A 24 4.01 12.13 -8.42
N PHE A 25 4.87 11.16 -8.71
CA PHE A 25 4.45 9.97 -9.44
C PHE A 25 4.84 8.62 -8.81
N ARG A 26 5.60 8.60 -7.70
CA ARG A 26 6.07 7.34 -7.09
C ARG A 26 4.95 6.36 -6.75
N ASN A 27 3.91 6.83 -6.08
CA ASN A 27 2.77 6.00 -5.74
C ASN A 27 2.07 5.41 -6.99
N LYS A 28 1.94 6.21 -8.07
CA LYS A 28 1.41 5.70 -9.34
C LYS A 28 2.35 4.66 -9.97
N MET A 29 3.64 4.90 -9.95
CA MET A 29 4.65 4.00 -10.49
C MET A 29 4.62 2.65 -9.76
N ALA A 30 4.51 2.65 -8.42
CA ALA A 30 4.35 1.43 -7.64
C ALA A 30 3.17 0.58 -8.12
N TYR A 31 1.98 1.17 -8.21
CA TYR A 31 0.80 0.42 -8.66
C TYR A 31 0.90 -0.06 -10.10
N ASP A 32 1.57 0.69 -10.98
CA ASP A 32 1.76 0.24 -12.36
C ASP A 32 2.80 -0.90 -12.45
N LEU A 33 3.82 -0.91 -11.60
CA LEU A 33 4.74 -2.05 -11.44
C LEU A 33 4.01 -3.28 -10.90
N ILE A 34 3.24 -3.13 -9.83
CA ILE A 34 2.51 -4.23 -9.18
C ILE A 34 1.55 -4.93 -10.15
N LYS A 35 0.98 -4.24 -11.12
CA LYS A 35 0.11 -4.86 -12.16
C LYS A 35 0.80 -5.95 -12.98
N GLY A 36 2.10 -5.95 -13.08
CA GLY A 36 2.89 -6.95 -13.80
C GLY A 36 3.49 -8.02 -12.89
N ILE A 37 3.07 -8.11 -11.62
CA ILE A 37 3.54 -9.08 -10.63
C ILE A 37 2.36 -9.97 -10.25
N ASP A 38 2.32 -11.19 -10.76
CA ASP A 38 1.18 -12.11 -10.64
C ASP A 38 0.85 -12.47 -9.19
N GLN A 39 1.85 -12.47 -8.29
CA GLN A 39 1.70 -12.81 -6.88
C GLN A 39 1.18 -11.64 -6.03
N MET A 40 1.13 -10.43 -6.58
CA MET A 40 0.69 -9.23 -5.87
C MET A 40 -0.68 -8.76 -6.36
N MET A 41 -1.39 -8.09 -5.47
CA MET A 41 -2.67 -7.46 -5.78
C MET A 41 -2.51 -5.94 -5.73
N GLY A 42 -2.66 -5.30 -6.89
CA GLY A 42 -2.55 -3.85 -7.03
C GLY A 42 -3.90 -3.16 -7.24
N LEU A 43 -3.87 -1.85 -7.33
CA LEU A 43 -5.02 -1.00 -7.53
C LEU A 43 -4.93 -0.23 -8.85
N ARG A 44 -6.09 0.17 -9.38
CA ARG A 44 -6.15 1.03 -10.57
C ARG A 44 -5.81 2.46 -10.18
N THR A 45 -4.94 3.09 -10.96
CA THR A 45 -4.51 4.47 -10.73
C THR A 45 -4.47 5.28 -12.01
N GLN A 46 -4.59 6.59 -11.88
CA GLN A 46 -4.35 7.53 -12.97
C GLN A 46 -4.03 8.92 -12.44
N PHE A 47 -3.36 9.74 -13.25
CA PHE A 47 -3.22 11.15 -12.97
C PHE A 47 -4.52 11.90 -13.30
N VAL A 48 -4.86 12.87 -12.48
CA VAL A 48 -5.97 13.79 -12.71
C VAL A 48 -5.56 15.23 -12.39
N HIS A 49 -6.02 16.16 -13.21
CA HIS A 49 -5.96 17.59 -12.91
C HIS A 49 -7.31 17.98 -12.32
N LEU A 50 -7.33 18.45 -11.08
CA LEU A 50 -8.53 18.70 -10.32
C LEU A 50 -8.92 20.17 -10.36
N TYR A 51 -10.13 20.46 -10.79
CA TYR A 51 -10.78 21.75 -10.64
C TYR A 51 -11.98 21.61 -9.71
N VAL A 52 -12.10 22.50 -8.73
CA VAL A 52 -13.18 22.50 -7.76
C VAL A 52 -13.99 23.80 -7.89
N LYS A 53 -15.30 23.67 -7.95
CA LYS A 53 -16.22 24.78 -7.83
C LYS A 53 -16.96 24.68 -6.50
N ASP A 54 -16.66 25.60 -5.59
CA ASP A 54 -17.41 25.71 -4.34
C ASP A 54 -18.73 26.44 -4.59
N LEU A 55 -19.83 25.85 -4.16
CA LEU A 55 -21.19 26.38 -4.29
C LEU A 55 -21.79 26.73 -2.92
N THR A 56 -21.00 26.84 -1.88
CA THR A 56 -21.46 27.36 -0.57
C THR A 56 -21.74 28.87 -0.64
N ASP A 57 -22.55 29.37 0.24
CA ASP A 57 -23.01 30.78 0.20
C ASP A 57 -21.90 31.83 0.27
N SER A 58 -20.73 31.45 0.81
CA SER A 58 -19.55 32.31 0.94
C SER A 58 -18.54 32.19 -0.20
N ALA A 59 -18.79 31.32 -1.17
CA ALA A 59 -17.85 30.99 -2.24
C ALA A 59 -18.02 31.86 -3.48
N SER A 60 -16.96 32.03 -4.26
CA SER A 60 -16.94 32.79 -5.51
C SER A 60 -17.82 32.17 -6.62
N GLY A 61 -18.15 30.90 -6.52
CA GLY A 61 -18.84 30.14 -7.56
C GLY A 61 -18.04 29.96 -8.86
N VAL A 62 -16.73 30.18 -8.81
CA VAL A 62 -15.78 30.00 -9.92
C VAL A 62 -15.01 28.70 -9.74
N PHE A 63 -14.60 28.06 -10.83
CA PHE A 63 -13.71 26.91 -10.75
C PHE A 63 -12.31 27.35 -10.34
N GLU A 64 -11.79 26.73 -9.28
CA GLU A 64 -10.42 26.91 -8.79
C GLU A 64 -9.56 25.72 -9.17
N ASP A 65 -8.34 25.99 -9.57
CA ASP A 65 -7.34 24.96 -9.91
C ASP A 65 -6.72 24.39 -8.64
N TYR A 66 -6.92 23.10 -8.41
CA TYR A 66 -6.34 22.35 -7.29
C TYR A 66 -5.10 21.56 -7.70
N GLY A 67 -4.72 21.58 -8.98
CA GLY A 67 -3.50 20.99 -9.52
C GLY A 67 -3.57 19.48 -9.74
N LEU A 68 -2.40 18.86 -9.69
CA LEU A 68 -2.19 17.45 -9.99
C LEU A 68 -2.49 16.56 -8.78
N TYR A 69 -3.22 15.48 -9.04
CA TYR A 69 -3.49 14.39 -8.10
C TYR A 69 -3.23 13.04 -8.76
N THR A 70 -2.85 12.06 -7.95
CA THR A 70 -2.99 10.65 -8.32
C THR A 70 -4.33 10.15 -7.79
N GLN A 71 -5.23 9.77 -8.69
CA GLN A 71 -6.44 9.05 -8.31
C GLN A 71 -6.05 7.59 -8.09
N VAL A 72 -6.38 7.07 -6.91
CA VAL A 72 -6.19 5.67 -6.53
C VAL A 72 -7.55 5.02 -6.31
N GLU A 73 -7.72 3.79 -6.81
CA GLU A 73 -8.92 3.00 -6.56
C GLU A 73 -9.08 2.75 -5.07
N GLN A 74 -10.26 3.04 -4.54
CA GLN A 74 -10.58 2.73 -3.15
C GLN A 74 -10.92 1.26 -3.02
N LEU A 75 -10.11 0.49 -2.30
CA LEU A 75 -10.35 -0.93 -2.10
C LEU A 75 -11.60 -1.14 -1.23
N ASN A 76 -12.63 -1.76 -1.85
CA ASN A 76 -13.93 -2.06 -1.26
C ASN A 76 -14.62 -3.16 -2.08
N LYS A 77 -15.84 -3.54 -1.74
CA LYS A 77 -16.61 -4.56 -2.47
C LYS A 77 -16.69 -4.33 -3.98
N THR A 78 -16.76 -3.06 -4.42
CA THR A 78 -16.82 -2.73 -5.86
C THR A 78 -15.47 -3.00 -6.53
N ALA A 79 -14.38 -2.65 -5.88
CA ALA A 79 -13.03 -2.91 -6.35
C ALA A 79 -12.74 -4.42 -6.37
N LEU A 80 -13.01 -5.15 -5.29
CA LEU A 80 -12.85 -6.61 -5.24
C LEU A 80 -13.56 -7.29 -6.42
N LYS A 81 -14.82 -6.91 -6.67
CA LYS A 81 -15.57 -7.42 -7.84
C LYS A 81 -14.92 -7.08 -9.18
N ALA A 82 -14.38 -5.86 -9.32
CA ALA A 82 -13.70 -5.42 -10.54
C ALA A 82 -12.38 -6.17 -10.80
N HIS A 83 -11.73 -6.62 -9.73
CA HIS A 83 -10.53 -7.46 -9.78
C HIS A 83 -10.83 -8.96 -9.88
N GLY A 84 -12.11 -9.35 -9.98
CA GLY A 84 -12.50 -10.75 -10.14
C GLY A 84 -12.37 -11.62 -8.89
N VAL A 85 -12.22 -11.00 -7.71
CA VAL A 85 -12.11 -11.70 -6.43
C VAL A 85 -13.40 -11.57 -5.62
N ASP A 86 -13.55 -12.42 -4.58
CA ASP A 86 -14.80 -12.48 -3.80
C ASP A 86 -15.07 -11.18 -3.03
N PRO A 87 -16.15 -10.45 -3.35
CA PRO A 87 -16.49 -9.19 -2.69
C PRO A 87 -17.13 -9.36 -1.31
N ASN A 88 -17.43 -10.59 -0.87
CA ASN A 88 -18.09 -10.87 0.40
C ASN A 88 -17.13 -11.34 1.49
N GLY A 89 -15.85 -11.46 1.16
CA GLY A 89 -14.81 -11.84 2.11
C GLY A 89 -14.51 -10.76 3.16
N GLN A 90 -13.65 -11.11 4.10
CA GLN A 90 -13.07 -10.17 5.05
C GLN A 90 -12.08 -9.26 4.32
N LEU A 91 -12.15 -7.99 4.61
CA LEU A 91 -11.22 -6.99 4.12
C LEU A 91 -10.98 -5.96 5.21
N TYR A 92 -9.75 -5.83 5.63
CA TYR A 92 -9.31 -4.87 6.65
C TYR A 92 -8.21 -3.99 6.09
N LYS A 93 -8.29 -2.68 6.30
CA LYS A 93 -7.13 -1.80 6.13
C LYS A 93 -6.33 -1.82 7.43
N ILE A 94 -5.06 -2.15 7.33
CA ILE A 94 -4.14 -2.14 8.46
C ILE A 94 -3.74 -0.70 8.76
N ASN A 95 -4.01 -0.23 9.98
CA ASN A 95 -3.68 1.12 10.43
C ASN A 95 -2.50 1.13 11.41
N SER A 96 -2.48 0.17 12.36
CA SER A 96 -1.39 -0.06 13.31
C SER A 96 -1.59 -1.48 13.87
N PHE A 97 -1.04 -2.47 13.17
CA PHE A 97 -1.30 -3.86 13.50
C PHE A 97 -0.10 -4.75 13.19
N GLU A 98 0.53 -5.27 14.22
CA GLU A 98 1.71 -6.12 14.16
C GLU A 98 1.37 -7.61 14.23
N PHE A 99 0.12 -8.01 13.97
CA PHE A 99 -0.39 -9.38 14.02
C PHE A 99 -0.28 -10.06 15.38
N TYR A 100 -0.17 -9.29 16.48
CA TYR A 100 -0.42 -9.84 17.82
C TYR A 100 -1.91 -10.15 18.01
N ARG A 101 -2.20 -11.08 18.94
CA ARG A 101 -3.58 -11.54 19.18
C ARG A 101 -4.48 -10.43 19.75
N TYR A 102 -3.96 -9.49 20.52
CA TYR A 102 -4.71 -8.37 21.15
C TYR A 102 -6.10 -8.81 21.66
N GLU A 103 -6.15 -9.78 22.59
CA GLU A 103 -7.39 -10.43 23.06
C GLU A 103 -8.44 -9.45 23.61
N ASP A 104 -7.98 -8.34 24.16
CA ASP A 104 -8.86 -7.29 24.70
C ASP A 104 -9.54 -6.46 23.60
N VAL A 105 -9.03 -6.47 22.37
CA VAL A 105 -9.49 -5.64 21.25
C VAL A 105 -10.05 -6.48 20.11
N ILE A 106 -9.33 -7.54 19.69
CA ILE A 106 -9.74 -8.39 18.58
C ILE A 106 -10.72 -9.46 19.10
N ARG A 107 -12.00 -9.09 19.10
CA ARG A 107 -13.12 -9.88 19.61
C ARG A 107 -14.16 -10.15 18.52
N LEU A 108 -15.03 -11.13 18.75
CA LEU A 108 -16.22 -11.32 17.92
C LEU A 108 -17.16 -10.12 18.09
N THR A 109 -17.84 -9.71 17.02
CA THR A 109 -18.86 -8.64 17.08
C THR A 109 -20.05 -8.98 17.98
N THR A 110 -20.22 -10.26 18.35
CA THR A 110 -21.23 -10.74 19.30
C THR A 110 -20.76 -10.73 20.75
N ASP A 111 -19.47 -10.49 20.99
CA ASP A 111 -18.93 -10.37 22.37
C ASP A 111 -19.46 -9.07 23.01
N PRO A 112 -20.05 -9.12 24.23
CA PRO A 112 -20.52 -7.92 24.92
C PRO A 112 -19.44 -6.87 25.19
N ALA A 113 -18.16 -7.25 25.22
CA ALA A 113 -17.02 -6.35 25.41
C ALA A 113 -16.40 -5.89 24.07
N TYR A 114 -17.03 -6.19 22.90
CA TYR A 114 -16.54 -5.70 21.61
C TYR A 114 -16.70 -4.20 21.47
N ASP A 115 -15.61 -3.51 21.15
CA ASP A 115 -15.60 -2.09 20.83
C ASP A 115 -15.06 -1.91 19.40
N GLN A 116 -15.95 -1.57 18.47
CA GLN A 116 -15.58 -1.35 17.07
C GLN A 116 -14.56 -0.21 16.92
N THR A 117 -14.67 0.85 17.71
CA THR A 117 -13.75 1.99 17.65
C THR A 117 -12.33 1.58 18.07
N ALA A 118 -12.21 0.76 19.11
CA ALA A 118 -10.93 0.21 19.54
C ALA A 118 -10.37 -0.76 18.49
N PHE A 119 -11.20 -1.63 17.92
CA PHE A 119 -10.83 -2.56 16.85
C PHE A 119 -10.31 -1.80 15.61
N GLU A 120 -11.00 -0.78 15.17
CA GLU A 120 -10.65 -0.02 13.94
C GLU A 120 -9.41 0.87 14.09
N LYS A 121 -8.88 1.06 15.30
CA LYS A 121 -7.54 1.64 15.48
C LYS A 121 -6.44 0.74 14.92
N HIS A 122 -6.67 -0.57 14.92
CA HIS A 122 -5.75 -1.57 14.37
C HIS A 122 -6.14 -1.98 12.94
N LEU A 123 -7.40 -2.34 12.74
CA LEU A 123 -7.92 -2.95 11.52
C LEU A 123 -9.24 -2.28 11.11
N GLU A 124 -9.18 -1.33 10.18
CA GLU A 124 -10.39 -0.66 9.68
C GLU A 124 -11.21 -1.62 8.81
N ILE A 125 -12.48 -1.82 9.16
CA ILE A 125 -13.37 -2.77 8.47
C ILE A 125 -13.81 -2.23 7.11
N LYS A 126 -13.43 -2.91 6.04
CA LYS A 126 -13.81 -2.55 4.65
C LYS A 126 -14.67 -3.62 3.97
N GLY A 127 -14.73 -4.81 4.52
CA GLY A 127 -15.47 -5.96 4.01
C GLY A 127 -16.47 -6.53 5.01
N ASN A 128 -16.49 -7.86 5.11
CA ASN A 128 -17.27 -8.59 6.08
C ASN A 128 -16.73 -8.37 7.50
N SER A 129 -17.63 -8.15 8.45
CA SER A 129 -17.29 -7.88 9.86
C SER A 129 -17.37 -9.11 10.76
N ASP A 130 -17.50 -10.31 10.22
CA ASP A 130 -17.32 -11.53 10.99
C ASP A 130 -15.81 -11.75 11.25
N HIS A 131 -15.40 -11.52 12.50
CA HIS A 131 -14.01 -11.62 12.89
C HIS A 131 -13.56 -13.03 13.28
N SER A 132 -14.44 -14.03 13.24
CA SER A 132 -14.15 -15.40 13.70
C SER A 132 -12.95 -16.01 12.97
N LYS A 133 -12.87 -15.83 11.66
CA LYS A 133 -11.77 -16.33 10.84
C LYS A 133 -10.44 -15.59 11.11
N LEU A 134 -10.50 -14.28 11.34
CA LEU A 134 -9.34 -13.47 11.75
C LEU A 134 -8.79 -13.96 13.10
N ILE A 135 -9.68 -14.11 14.09
CA ILE A 135 -9.32 -14.57 15.43
C ILE A 135 -8.64 -15.94 15.37
N LYS A 136 -9.25 -16.89 14.66
CA LYS A 136 -8.69 -18.24 14.50
C LYS A 136 -7.29 -18.22 13.87
N MET A 137 -7.09 -17.40 12.85
CA MET A 137 -5.77 -17.24 12.21
C MET A 137 -4.76 -16.65 13.19
N LEU A 138 -5.14 -15.64 13.96
CA LEU A 138 -4.26 -15.00 14.94
C LEU A 138 -3.94 -15.92 16.11
N ASP A 139 -4.89 -16.72 16.57
CA ASP A 139 -4.65 -17.70 17.64
C ASP A 139 -3.55 -18.68 17.23
N VAL A 140 -3.63 -19.24 15.99
CA VAL A 140 -2.60 -20.14 15.47
C VAL A 140 -1.28 -19.41 15.19
N LEU A 141 -1.33 -18.19 14.65
CA LEU A 141 -0.14 -17.41 14.36
C LEU A 141 0.65 -17.04 15.63
N ASN A 142 -0.04 -16.80 16.74
CA ASN A 142 0.59 -16.45 18.02
C ASN A 142 0.92 -17.66 18.91
N ASP A 143 0.56 -18.88 18.49
CA ASP A 143 1.02 -20.11 19.13
C ASP A 143 2.41 -20.47 18.58
N GLU A 144 3.45 -20.33 19.43
CA GLU A 144 4.83 -20.66 19.05
C GLU A 144 5.05 -22.13 18.70
N SER A 145 4.15 -23.03 19.13
CA SER A 145 4.21 -24.47 18.80
C SER A 145 3.70 -24.77 17.39
N SER A 146 2.94 -23.87 16.77
CA SER A 146 2.43 -24.04 15.40
C SER A 146 3.55 -23.93 14.36
N SER A 147 3.44 -24.73 13.28
CA SER A 147 4.42 -24.71 12.18
C SER A 147 4.03 -23.69 11.10
N MET A 148 5.00 -22.92 10.62
CA MET A 148 4.76 -22.04 9.46
C MET A 148 4.52 -22.86 8.18
N ASP A 149 5.36 -23.87 7.92
CA ASP A 149 5.27 -24.67 6.69
C ASP A 149 4.12 -25.67 6.69
N ASP A 150 3.89 -26.39 7.82
CA ASP A 150 2.92 -27.47 7.86
C ASP A 150 1.50 -27.00 8.19
N GLU A 151 1.32 -25.79 8.73
CA GLU A 151 0.02 -25.30 9.18
C GLU A 151 -0.30 -23.91 8.63
N LEU A 152 0.51 -22.89 8.94
CA LEU A 152 0.20 -21.50 8.61
C LEU A 152 0.18 -21.24 7.10
N PHE A 153 1.21 -21.67 6.36
CA PHE A 153 1.23 -21.53 4.91
C PHE A 153 0.29 -22.51 4.20
N VAL A 154 0.01 -23.66 4.78
CA VAL A 154 -0.97 -24.60 4.20
C VAL A 154 -2.40 -24.07 4.33
N THR A 155 -2.75 -23.52 5.51
CA THR A 155 -4.14 -23.22 5.85
C THR A 155 -4.49 -21.73 5.77
N TYR A 156 -3.60 -20.85 6.26
CA TYR A 156 -3.99 -19.46 6.54
C TYR A 156 -3.34 -18.42 5.65
N PHE A 157 -2.13 -18.61 5.17
CA PHE A 157 -1.44 -17.59 4.40
C PHE A 157 -1.00 -18.10 3.03
N ASP A 158 -1.03 -17.21 2.06
CA ASP A 158 -0.36 -17.42 0.79
C ASP A 158 1.10 -16.99 0.90
N LYS A 159 2.01 -17.97 0.90
CA LYS A 159 3.46 -17.74 1.10
C LYS A 159 4.07 -16.89 -0.02
N GLU A 160 3.67 -17.15 -1.27
CA GLU A 160 4.17 -16.40 -2.42
C GLU A 160 3.72 -14.93 -2.37
N ASN A 161 2.42 -14.69 -2.10
CA ASN A 161 1.90 -13.34 -1.97
C ASN A 161 2.66 -12.53 -0.91
N ILE A 162 2.92 -13.09 0.28
CA ILE A 162 3.66 -12.40 1.34
C ILE A 162 5.11 -12.16 0.92
N ALA A 163 5.76 -13.14 0.29
CA ALA A 163 7.17 -13.03 -0.10
C ALA A 163 7.38 -11.97 -1.20
N TYR A 164 6.53 -11.95 -2.23
CA TYR A 164 6.60 -10.96 -3.30
C TYR A 164 6.23 -9.56 -2.82
N TRP A 165 5.23 -9.45 -1.95
CA TRP A 165 4.91 -8.17 -1.33
C TRP A 165 6.09 -7.63 -0.51
N MET A 166 6.70 -8.44 0.35
CA MET A 166 7.87 -8.04 1.13
C MET A 166 9.06 -7.69 0.24
N ALA A 167 9.36 -8.51 -0.78
CA ALA A 167 10.44 -8.26 -1.73
C ALA A 167 10.25 -6.91 -2.46
N PHE A 168 9.02 -6.58 -2.86
CA PHE A 168 8.71 -5.29 -3.47
C PHE A 168 9.00 -4.12 -2.54
N GLN A 169 8.54 -4.19 -1.27
CA GLN A 169 8.79 -3.15 -0.29
C GLN A 169 10.30 -2.98 0.00
N LEU A 170 11.04 -4.10 0.09
CA LEU A 170 12.49 -4.08 0.33
C LEU A 170 13.27 -3.44 -0.83
N LEU A 171 12.98 -3.85 -2.07
CA LEU A 171 13.64 -3.33 -3.27
C LEU A 171 13.33 -1.86 -3.52
N THR A 172 12.13 -1.43 -3.18
CA THR A 172 11.72 -0.03 -3.36
C THR A 172 12.04 0.86 -2.16
N GLY A 173 12.60 0.29 -1.08
CA GLY A 173 12.94 1.04 0.13
C GLY A 173 11.75 1.68 0.83
N ASN A 174 10.54 1.10 0.68
CA ASN A 174 9.34 1.62 1.33
C ASN A 174 9.27 1.13 2.78
N THR A 175 9.74 1.94 3.71
CA THR A 175 9.89 1.57 5.13
C THR A 175 8.60 1.70 5.95
N ASP A 176 7.57 2.38 5.45
CA ASP A 176 6.33 2.66 6.18
C ASP A 176 5.25 1.57 5.99
N THR A 177 5.66 0.30 6.00
CA THR A 177 4.79 -0.84 5.68
C THR A 177 4.81 -1.98 6.70
N GLN A 178 5.58 -1.85 7.80
CA GLN A 178 5.75 -2.92 8.78
C GLN A 178 4.48 -3.25 9.58
N ASN A 179 3.57 -2.28 9.77
CA ASN A 179 2.33 -2.44 10.53
C ASN A 179 1.17 -1.56 10.02
N ARG A 180 1.32 -0.99 8.83
CA ARG A 180 0.32 -0.13 8.16
C ARG A 180 0.51 -0.18 6.64
N ASN A 181 -0.26 0.60 5.91
CA ASN A 181 -0.15 0.76 4.45
C ASN A 181 -0.27 -0.55 3.67
N VAL A 182 -1.13 -1.43 4.15
CA VAL A 182 -1.49 -2.70 3.51
C VAL A 182 -2.92 -3.07 3.89
N TYR A 183 -3.62 -3.78 3.02
CA TYR A 183 -4.89 -4.42 3.36
C TYR A 183 -4.69 -5.92 3.58
N LEU A 184 -5.43 -6.44 4.52
CA LEU A 184 -5.54 -7.88 4.79
C LEU A 184 -6.87 -8.38 4.22
N TYR A 185 -6.82 -9.28 3.25
CA TYR A 185 -7.99 -9.81 2.54
C TYR A 185 -8.08 -11.33 2.67
N SER A 186 -9.30 -11.82 2.84
CA SER A 186 -9.59 -13.26 2.79
C SER A 186 -10.94 -13.53 2.14
N PRO A 187 -11.04 -14.37 1.08
CA PRO A 187 -12.30 -14.75 0.47
C PRO A 187 -13.25 -15.39 1.49
N GLN A 188 -14.58 -15.25 1.32
CA GLN A 188 -15.56 -15.76 2.28
C GLN A 188 -15.44 -17.26 2.54
N ASN A 189 -15.26 -18.04 1.48
CA ASN A 189 -15.21 -19.50 1.53
C ASN A 189 -13.77 -20.06 1.55
N SER A 190 -12.81 -19.28 2.01
CA SER A 190 -11.41 -19.68 2.16
C SER A 190 -10.89 -19.28 3.53
N SER A 191 -9.95 -20.04 4.08
CA SER A 191 -9.18 -19.62 5.26
C SER A 191 -7.94 -18.84 4.91
N LYS A 192 -7.56 -18.76 3.63
CA LYS A 192 -6.37 -18.06 3.17
C LYS A 192 -6.49 -16.54 3.30
N TRP A 193 -5.42 -15.93 3.73
CA TRP A 193 -5.23 -14.49 3.85
C TRP A 193 -4.16 -14.01 2.88
N TYR A 194 -4.42 -12.84 2.29
CA TYR A 194 -3.57 -12.19 1.31
C TYR A 194 -3.29 -10.76 1.74
N LEU A 195 -2.07 -10.29 1.49
CA LEU A 195 -1.72 -8.88 1.59
C LEU A 195 -2.07 -8.19 0.27
N TRP A 196 -2.78 -7.06 0.37
CA TRP A 196 -3.09 -6.20 -0.77
C TRP A 196 -2.42 -4.85 -0.57
N ASP A 197 -1.62 -4.47 -1.52
CA ASP A 197 -0.74 -3.32 -1.42
C ASP A 197 -1.49 -1.98 -1.33
N TRP A 198 -0.97 -1.06 -0.51
CA TRP A 198 -1.54 0.27 -0.31
C TRP A 198 -0.47 1.28 0.10
N ASP A 199 -0.53 2.49 -0.52
CA ASP A 199 0.20 3.70 -0.15
C ASP A 199 1.73 3.59 -0.25
N ASN A 200 2.22 3.68 -1.49
CA ASN A 200 3.64 3.54 -1.83
C ASN A 200 4.33 4.90 -2.05
N ASP A 201 3.85 5.97 -1.46
CA ASP A 201 4.45 7.29 -1.65
C ASP A 201 5.82 7.43 -0.96
N GLY A 202 6.15 6.50 -0.06
CA GLY A 202 7.44 6.38 0.61
C GLY A 202 8.55 5.71 -0.23
N MET A 203 8.21 5.05 -1.33
CA MET A 203 9.17 4.27 -2.12
C MET A 203 10.17 5.16 -2.88
N LEU A 204 11.41 4.67 -3.04
CA LEU A 204 12.48 5.30 -3.85
C LEU A 204 12.67 6.79 -3.51
N ARG A 205 12.70 7.10 -2.22
CA ARG A 205 12.78 8.48 -1.70
C ARG A 205 14.08 8.79 -0.95
N ARG A 206 15.04 7.87 -0.92
CA ARG A 206 16.25 8.05 -0.12
C ARG A 206 16.97 9.35 -0.49
N ARG A 207 17.27 9.56 -1.77
CA ARG A 207 17.97 10.76 -2.22
C ARG A 207 17.18 12.04 -1.97
N GLU A 208 15.89 12.03 -2.23
CA GLU A 208 15.03 13.20 -1.97
C GLU A 208 15.01 13.54 -0.46
N ARG A 209 14.87 12.54 0.42
CA ARG A 209 14.90 12.73 1.87
C ARG A 209 16.25 13.31 2.36
N GLU A 210 17.35 12.83 1.80
CA GLU A 210 18.68 13.40 2.08
C GLU A 210 18.76 14.87 1.70
N ILE A 211 18.29 15.27 0.52
CA ILE A 211 18.28 16.64 0.03
C ILE A 211 17.46 17.56 0.94
N ILE A 212 16.28 17.16 1.33
CA ILE A 212 15.39 17.98 2.18
C ILE A 212 15.72 17.88 3.68
N ASN A 213 16.82 17.24 4.05
CA ASN A 213 17.22 16.98 5.44
C ASN A 213 16.09 16.35 6.26
N PHE A 214 15.26 15.52 5.62
CA PHE A 214 14.30 14.73 6.33
C PHE A 214 15.07 13.74 7.19
N SER A 215 14.87 13.83 8.53
CA SER A 215 15.47 12.90 9.48
C SER A 215 15.07 11.49 9.06
N ASP A 216 15.96 10.83 8.35
CA ASP A 216 15.71 9.45 7.96
C ASP A 216 15.79 8.60 9.23
N SER A 217 14.85 7.75 9.33
CA SER A 217 14.76 6.69 10.31
C SER A 217 16.09 5.97 10.45
N GLU A 218 16.29 5.41 11.60
CA GLU A 218 17.42 4.58 11.93
C GLU A 218 17.74 3.56 10.82
N SER A 219 19.00 3.28 10.58
CA SER A 219 19.41 2.37 9.49
C SER A 219 18.77 0.97 9.56
N TRP A 220 18.31 0.55 10.75
CA TRP A 220 17.61 -0.71 10.97
C TRP A 220 16.20 -0.75 10.35
N GLU A 221 15.57 0.39 10.07
CA GLU A 221 14.27 0.44 9.36
C GLU A 221 14.40 0.05 7.89
N ARG A 222 15.62 0.02 7.37
CA ARG A 222 15.89 -0.45 6.01
C ARG A 222 16.13 -1.95 6.01
N GLY A 223 15.51 -2.65 5.06
CA GLY A 223 15.66 -4.08 4.90
C GLY A 223 14.74 -4.89 5.83
N VAL A 224 15.08 -6.16 6.02
CA VAL A 224 14.24 -7.12 6.74
C VAL A 224 14.07 -6.80 8.23
N SER A 225 15.00 -6.07 8.82
CA SER A 225 14.94 -5.67 10.23
C SER A 225 13.72 -4.80 10.55
N ASN A 226 13.24 -4.02 9.59
CA ASN A 226 12.02 -3.22 9.72
C ASN A 226 10.78 -4.06 10.09
N TYR A 227 10.76 -5.31 9.67
CA TYR A 227 9.61 -6.22 9.83
C TYR A 227 9.69 -7.08 11.09
N TRP A 228 10.79 -7.01 11.86
CA TRP A 228 11.03 -7.92 12.99
C TRP A 228 10.06 -7.74 14.16
N GLY A 229 9.49 -6.55 14.34
CA GLY A 229 8.48 -6.25 15.35
C GLY A 229 7.10 -6.85 15.07
N ASN A 230 6.84 -7.28 13.83
CA ASN A 230 5.58 -7.85 13.38
C ASN A 230 5.61 -9.37 13.49
N VAL A 231 4.63 -9.97 14.15
CA VAL A 231 4.59 -11.43 14.41
C VAL A 231 4.59 -12.24 13.12
N LEU A 232 3.74 -11.87 12.14
CA LEU A 232 3.66 -12.59 10.87
C LEU A 232 5.01 -12.56 10.14
N PHE A 233 5.55 -11.37 9.95
CA PHE A 233 6.78 -11.20 9.17
C PHE A 233 7.99 -11.79 9.88
N ARG A 234 8.09 -11.64 11.21
CA ARG A 234 9.17 -12.27 12.00
C ARG A 234 9.14 -13.79 11.86
N ARG A 235 7.98 -14.42 12.00
CA ARG A 235 7.83 -15.87 11.85
C ARG A 235 8.15 -16.32 10.42
N CYS A 236 7.71 -15.57 9.41
CA CYS A 236 8.10 -15.81 8.03
C CYS A 236 9.63 -15.79 7.87
N LEU A 237 10.29 -14.72 8.34
CA LEU A 237 11.76 -14.57 8.24
C LEU A 237 12.55 -15.62 9.03
N GLN A 238 11.99 -16.20 10.08
CA GLN A 238 12.60 -17.33 10.81
C GLN A 238 12.48 -18.66 10.06
N THR A 239 11.58 -18.79 9.10
CA THR A 239 11.30 -20.02 8.35
C THR A 239 12.16 -20.12 7.10
N GLN A 240 12.89 -21.24 6.94
CA GLN A 240 13.84 -21.40 5.82
C GLN A 240 13.14 -21.37 4.47
N SER A 241 12.04 -22.10 4.30
CA SER A 241 11.30 -22.16 3.03
C SER A 241 10.75 -20.80 2.59
N TYR A 242 10.46 -19.92 3.57
CA TYR A 242 10.03 -18.55 3.26
C TYR A 242 11.23 -17.70 2.82
N ARG A 243 12.39 -17.81 3.48
CA ARG A 243 13.59 -17.09 3.04
C ARG A 243 14.02 -17.48 1.63
N ASP A 244 13.93 -18.76 1.28
CA ASP A 244 14.22 -19.25 -0.07
C ASP A 244 13.23 -18.66 -1.10
N MET A 245 11.96 -18.55 -0.74
CA MET A 245 10.93 -17.90 -1.57
C MET A 245 11.17 -16.39 -1.67
N LEU A 246 11.52 -15.72 -0.58
CA LEU A 246 11.84 -14.30 -0.57
C LEU A 246 13.08 -13.99 -1.45
N ASP A 247 14.13 -14.81 -1.38
CA ASP A 247 15.31 -14.69 -2.24
C ASP A 247 14.94 -14.85 -3.73
N THR A 248 14.08 -15.80 -4.02
CA THR A 248 13.53 -15.96 -5.38
C THR A 248 12.76 -14.73 -5.83
N ALA A 249 11.83 -14.25 -5.01
CA ALA A 249 11.03 -13.06 -5.30
C ALA A 249 11.90 -11.80 -5.49
N MET A 250 12.92 -11.62 -4.64
CA MET A 250 13.90 -10.52 -4.77
C MET A 250 14.61 -10.54 -6.12
N LYS A 251 15.10 -11.70 -6.56
CA LYS A 251 15.79 -11.86 -7.85
C LYS A 251 14.86 -11.60 -9.04
N GLU A 252 13.66 -12.16 -9.00
CA GLU A 252 12.68 -12.00 -10.07
C GLU A 252 12.19 -10.56 -10.17
N LEU A 253 11.88 -9.91 -9.05
CA LEU A 253 11.44 -8.51 -9.04
C LEU A 253 12.56 -7.56 -9.43
N TYR A 254 13.80 -7.80 -9.01
CA TYR A 254 14.94 -7.00 -9.48
C TYR A 254 15.13 -7.10 -11.00
N ALA A 255 15.01 -8.30 -11.56
CA ALA A 255 15.06 -8.51 -13.01
C ALA A 255 13.87 -7.87 -13.74
N TYR A 256 12.67 -7.90 -13.14
CA TYR A 256 11.46 -7.27 -13.67
C TYR A 256 11.54 -5.74 -13.64
N MET A 257 11.99 -5.15 -12.53
CA MET A 257 12.17 -3.71 -12.33
C MET A 257 13.54 -3.25 -12.84
N ASN A 258 13.97 -3.71 -14.01
CA ASN A 258 15.26 -3.36 -14.60
C ASN A 258 15.34 -1.88 -15.02
N GLU A 259 16.55 -1.42 -15.29
CA GLU A 259 16.84 -0.02 -15.61
C GLU A 259 16.01 0.50 -16.79
N GLU A 260 15.93 -0.26 -17.88
CA GLU A 260 15.18 0.15 -19.08
C GLU A 260 13.69 0.39 -18.77
N ARG A 261 13.07 -0.53 -18.04
CA ARG A 261 11.67 -0.40 -17.60
C ARG A 261 11.47 0.82 -16.72
N ILE A 262 12.30 0.98 -15.70
CA ILE A 262 12.18 2.09 -14.74
C ILE A 262 12.38 3.43 -15.44
N GLN A 263 13.40 3.55 -16.29
CA GLN A 263 13.65 4.78 -17.06
C GLN A 263 12.50 5.11 -18.01
N SER A 264 11.99 4.14 -18.74
CA SER A 264 10.84 4.33 -19.63
C SER A 264 9.58 4.79 -18.87
N MET A 265 9.33 4.22 -17.70
CA MET A 265 8.20 4.64 -16.85
C MET A 265 8.40 6.07 -16.33
N MET A 266 9.60 6.41 -15.87
CA MET A 266 9.91 7.76 -15.39
C MET A 266 9.75 8.82 -16.48
N GLU A 267 10.25 8.57 -17.69
CA GLU A 267 10.10 9.48 -18.83
C GLU A 267 8.62 9.70 -19.16
N HIS A 268 7.84 8.63 -19.17
CA HIS A 268 6.39 8.73 -19.37
C HIS A 268 5.72 9.58 -18.30
N TYR A 269 5.97 9.31 -17.01
CA TYR A 269 5.35 10.07 -15.92
C TYR A 269 5.82 11.50 -15.88
N ARG A 270 7.11 11.74 -16.09
CA ARG A 270 7.67 13.08 -16.21
C ARG A 270 6.95 13.91 -17.28
N SER A 271 6.75 13.33 -18.46
CA SER A 271 6.05 14.02 -19.58
C SER A 271 4.64 14.48 -19.23
N VAL A 272 3.99 13.78 -18.28
CA VAL A 272 2.63 14.12 -17.80
C VAL A 272 2.68 15.10 -16.63
N THR A 273 3.57 14.89 -15.67
CA THR A 273 3.50 15.53 -14.34
C THR A 273 4.34 16.82 -14.22
N GLU A 274 5.50 16.89 -14.90
CA GLU A 274 6.50 17.97 -14.69
C GLU A 274 5.92 19.37 -14.89
N LYS A 275 5.09 19.56 -15.90
CA LYS A 275 4.44 20.85 -16.17
C LYS A 275 3.54 21.33 -15.01
N TYR A 276 2.95 20.40 -14.23
CA TYR A 276 2.13 20.74 -13.06
C TYR A 276 2.99 20.99 -11.85
N VAL A 277 4.03 20.17 -11.64
CA VAL A 277 4.95 20.28 -10.49
C VAL A 277 5.50 21.71 -10.38
N TRP A 278 5.86 22.33 -11.49
CA TRP A 278 6.47 23.67 -11.52
C TRP A 278 5.48 24.83 -11.70
N GLN A 279 4.17 24.55 -11.74
CA GLN A 279 3.12 25.57 -11.84
C GLN A 279 2.27 25.62 -10.56
N MET A 280 1.63 26.79 -10.34
CA MET A 280 0.64 26.91 -9.27
C MET A 280 -0.59 26.05 -9.57
N PRO A 281 -1.20 25.42 -8.57
CA PRO A 281 -0.89 25.49 -7.14
C PRO A 281 0.16 24.46 -6.65
N ASP A 282 0.60 23.51 -7.49
CA ASP A 282 1.46 22.40 -7.05
C ASP A 282 2.84 22.88 -6.60
N ARG A 283 3.42 23.86 -7.28
CA ARG A 283 4.74 24.41 -6.96
C ARG A 283 4.89 24.85 -5.49
N MET A 284 3.82 25.29 -4.85
CA MET A 284 3.86 25.71 -3.43
C MET A 284 4.27 24.58 -2.48
N ASN A 285 4.07 23.34 -2.89
CA ASN A 285 4.29 22.16 -2.06
C ASN A 285 5.47 21.29 -2.54
N VAL A 286 6.24 21.75 -3.53
CA VAL A 286 7.43 21.04 -4.01
C VAL A 286 8.60 21.36 -3.08
N PRO A 287 9.18 20.37 -2.41
CA PRO A 287 10.19 20.60 -1.37
C PRO A 287 11.61 20.79 -1.95
N ILE A 288 11.80 20.62 -3.25
CA ILE A 288 13.10 20.60 -3.93
C ILE A 288 13.13 21.62 -5.07
N THR A 289 14.32 22.02 -5.45
CA THR A 289 14.58 22.87 -6.62
C THR A 289 14.52 22.08 -7.93
N HIS A 290 14.57 22.78 -9.06
CA HIS A 290 14.58 22.13 -10.38
C HIS A 290 15.86 21.29 -10.60
N ASP A 291 17.01 21.76 -10.14
CA ASP A 291 18.26 21.00 -10.27
C ASP A 291 18.25 19.75 -9.38
N GLU A 292 17.72 19.87 -8.18
CA GLU A 292 17.52 18.73 -7.27
C GLU A 292 16.49 17.73 -7.81
N TYR A 293 15.46 18.18 -8.53
CA TYR A 293 14.51 17.30 -9.21
C TYR A 293 15.20 16.39 -10.24
N GLU A 294 16.12 16.95 -11.05
CA GLU A 294 16.90 16.16 -12.00
C GLU A 294 17.84 15.16 -11.28
N GLU A 295 18.37 15.56 -10.13
CA GLU A 295 19.20 14.68 -9.30
C GLU A 295 18.38 13.53 -8.73
N VAL A 296 17.20 13.82 -8.20
CA VAL A 296 16.28 12.82 -7.66
C VAL A 296 15.81 11.85 -8.74
N LEU A 297 15.50 12.33 -9.95
CA LEU A 297 15.15 11.46 -11.08
C LEU A 297 16.25 10.44 -11.40
N LYS A 298 17.51 10.89 -11.41
CA LYS A 298 18.67 10.02 -11.68
C LYS A 298 18.92 8.99 -10.57
N SER A 299 18.43 9.24 -9.35
CA SER A 299 18.61 8.32 -8.22
C SER A 299 17.61 7.17 -8.21
N ILE A 300 16.49 7.26 -8.92
CA ILE A 300 15.41 6.29 -8.83
C ILE A 300 15.86 4.86 -9.13
N TRP A 301 16.55 4.64 -10.23
CA TRP A 301 17.06 3.30 -10.56
C TRP A 301 18.14 2.83 -9.57
N PRO A 302 19.16 3.64 -9.23
CA PRO A 302 20.17 3.26 -8.25
C PRO A 302 19.63 2.95 -6.84
N GLU A 303 18.40 3.35 -6.51
CA GLU A 303 17.76 3.06 -5.22
C GLU A 303 17.11 1.65 -5.16
N ILE A 304 16.87 1.00 -6.29
CA ILE A 304 16.38 -0.38 -6.41
C ILE A 304 17.53 -1.38 -6.22
#